data_65223fe6310dc1bc227163986cbf72af
#
_entry.id   65223fe6310dc1bc227163986cbf72af
#
_cell.length_a   1.000
_cell.length_b   1.000
_cell.length_c   1.000
_cell.angle_alpha   90.00
_cell.angle_beta   90.00
_cell.angle_gamma   90.00
#
_symmetry.space_group_name_H-M   'P 1'
#
loop_
_entity.id
_entity.type
_entity.pdbx_description
1 polymer ?
#
loop_
_entity_poly.entity_id
_entity_poly.type
_entity_poly.pdbx_seq_one_letter_code
_entity_poly.pdbx_strand_id
1 'polypeptide(L)'
;REEKQVREKAHEMLEFVGLRHDLHGQLSTNLSYGDQRRVEIARALASDPRLLLLDEPTAGMNTEERDEISALLHSLKDEGYTQLLVEHDVQMMVDVCDYLFAMNFGKLIAQGLPDEVVRDEAVRESYLGRQADHA
;
A
#
# COMPACT_ATOMS: atom_id res chain seq x y z
N ARG A 1 13.99 -4.57 30.72
CA ARG A 1 13.07 -5.66 30.31
C ARG A 1 12.10 -5.16 29.21
N GLU A 2 11.49 -4.01 29.43
CA GLU A 2 10.55 -3.38 28.49
C GLU A 2 11.22 -2.96 27.17
N GLU A 3 12.38 -2.31 27.24
CA GLU A 3 13.14 -1.89 26.04
C GLU A 3 13.53 -3.08 25.14
N LYS A 4 13.87 -4.23 25.74
CA LYS A 4 14.18 -5.45 24.98
C LYS A 4 12.96 -5.95 24.21
N GLN A 5 11.79 -5.96 24.84
CA GLN A 5 10.53 -6.39 24.21
C GLN A 5 10.13 -5.45 23.05
N VAL A 6 10.28 -4.14 23.24
CA VAL A 6 10.02 -3.16 22.18
C VAL A 6 10.96 -3.38 20.98
N ARG A 7 12.22 -3.63 21.23
CA ARG A 7 13.21 -3.89 20.17
C ARG A 7 12.93 -5.21 19.43
N GLU A 8 12.57 -6.27 20.16
CA GLU A 8 12.18 -7.56 19.56
C GLU A 8 10.95 -7.39 18.68
N LYS A 9 9.91 -6.69 19.14
CA LYS A 9 8.71 -6.39 18.34
C LYS A 9 9.04 -5.57 17.09
N ALA A 10 9.93 -4.59 17.21
CA ALA A 10 10.37 -3.79 16.07
C ALA A 10 11.06 -4.66 15.00
N HIS A 11 11.98 -5.54 15.41
CA HIS A 11 12.63 -6.46 14.47
C HIS A 11 11.64 -7.41 13.81
N GLU A 12 10.70 -7.96 14.54
CA GLU A 12 9.65 -8.83 14.03
C GLU A 12 8.82 -8.13 12.95
N MET A 13 8.43 -6.88 13.17
CA MET A 13 7.66 -6.11 12.19
C MET A 13 8.49 -5.77 10.95
N LEU A 14 9.76 -5.44 11.10
CA LEU A 14 10.66 -5.17 9.97
C LEU A 14 10.88 -6.42 9.11
N GLU A 15 11.02 -7.58 9.73
CA GLU A 15 11.10 -8.86 9.00
C GLU A 15 9.79 -9.17 8.28
N PHE A 16 8.66 -8.96 8.94
CA PHE A 16 7.34 -9.20 8.36
C PHE A 16 7.10 -8.38 7.08
N VAL A 17 7.49 -7.11 7.07
CA VAL A 17 7.38 -6.26 5.87
C VAL A 17 8.47 -6.54 4.82
N GLY A 18 9.36 -7.49 5.09
CA GLY A 18 10.41 -7.91 4.15
C GLY A 18 11.62 -6.96 4.08
N LEU A 19 11.86 -6.16 5.10
CA LEU A 19 13.10 -5.38 5.17
C LEU A 19 14.27 -6.31 5.49
N ARG A 20 15.34 -6.24 4.67
CA ARG A 20 16.53 -7.06 4.88
C ARG A 20 17.14 -6.80 6.26
N HIS A 21 17.58 -7.86 6.93
CA HIS A 21 18.09 -7.82 8.30
C HIS A 21 19.29 -6.87 8.48
N ASP A 22 20.17 -6.78 7.46
CA ASP A 22 21.33 -5.89 7.48
C ASP A 22 20.97 -4.39 7.47
N LEU A 23 19.72 -4.07 7.15
CA LEU A 23 19.18 -2.70 7.12
C LEU A 23 18.49 -2.29 8.43
N HIS A 24 18.17 -3.23 9.34
CA HIS A 24 17.41 -2.95 10.55
C HIS A 24 18.06 -1.93 11.50
N GLY A 25 19.38 -1.82 11.49
CA GLY A 25 20.14 -0.87 12.32
C GLY A 25 20.47 0.46 11.62
N GLN A 26 20.05 0.65 10.37
CA GLN A 26 20.38 1.85 9.61
C GLN A 26 19.40 2.98 9.85
N LEU A 27 19.84 4.21 9.63
CA LEU A 27 18.95 5.37 9.59
C LEU A 27 18.05 5.26 8.36
N SER A 28 16.76 5.52 8.53
CA SER A 28 15.77 5.43 7.45
C SER A 28 16.10 6.33 6.25
N THR A 29 16.78 7.45 6.48
CA THR A 29 17.26 8.36 5.43
C THR A 29 18.29 7.73 4.48
N ASN A 30 18.94 6.63 4.87
CA ASN A 30 19.92 5.90 4.08
C ASN A 30 19.30 4.72 3.32
N LEU A 31 18.01 4.47 3.51
CA LEU A 31 17.29 3.39 2.84
C LEU A 31 16.80 3.81 1.46
N SER A 32 16.59 2.83 0.57
CA SER A 32 15.86 3.04 -0.67
C SER A 32 14.43 3.53 -0.38
N TYR A 33 13.79 4.13 -1.38
CA TYR A 33 12.43 4.65 -1.22
C TYR A 33 11.43 3.53 -0.86
N GLY A 34 11.54 2.36 -1.50
CA GLY A 34 10.74 1.18 -1.20
C GLY A 34 10.98 0.67 0.22
N ASP A 35 12.24 0.64 0.68
CA ASP A 35 12.56 0.21 2.04
C ASP A 35 12.07 1.20 3.10
N GLN A 36 12.13 2.51 2.83
CA GLN A 36 11.53 3.53 3.69
C GLN A 36 10.02 3.30 3.86
N ARG A 37 9.32 2.98 2.77
CA ARG A 37 7.88 2.67 2.80
C ARG A 37 7.59 1.42 3.63
N ARG A 38 8.44 0.38 3.52
CA ARG A 38 8.35 -0.82 4.38
C ARG A 38 8.48 -0.47 5.86
N VAL A 39 9.42 0.39 6.21
CA VAL A 39 9.60 0.87 7.60
C VAL A 39 8.37 1.63 8.10
N GLU A 40 7.78 2.49 7.27
CA GLU A 40 6.54 3.22 7.63
C GLU A 40 5.38 2.26 7.91
N ILE A 41 5.21 1.24 7.08
CA ILE A 41 4.18 0.20 7.27
C ILE A 41 4.47 -0.60 8.53
N ALA A 42 5.73 -1.04 8.75
CA ALA A 42 6.14 -1.76 9.95
C ALA A 42 5.85 -0.97 11.22
N ARG A 43 6.12 0.34 11.20
CA ARG A 43 5.83 1.23 12.34
C ARG A 43 4.33 1.31 12.64
N ALA A 44 3.50 1.39 11.60
CA ALA A 44 2.04 1.37 11.76
C ALA A 44 1.56 0.03 12.35
N LEU A 45 2.09 -1.09 11.86
CA LEU A 45 1.75 -2.44 12.32
C LEU A 45 2.17 -2.71 13.77
N ALA A 46 3.24 -2.06 14.26
CA ALA A 46 3.72 -2.24 15.63
C ALA A 46 2.70 -1.83 16.72
N SER A 47 1.70 -1.02 16.36
CA SER A 47 0.58 -0.66 17.24
C SER A 47 -0.58 -1.67 17.24
N ASP A 48 -0.44 -2.79 16.56
CA ASP A 48 -1.49 -3.81 16.39
C ASP A 48 -2.84 -3.22 15.90
N PRO A 49 -2.86 -2.51 14.76
CA PRO A 49 -4.04 -1.78 14.31
C PRO A 49 -5.12 -2.74 13.83
N ARG A 50 -6.39 -2.36 14.04
CA ARG A 50 -7.54 -3.05 13.44
C ARG A 50 -7.82 -2.57 12.01
N LEU A 51 -7.39 -1.36 11.69
CA LEU A 51 -7.51 -0.73 10.38
C LEU A 51 -6.20 -0.02 10.04
N LEU A 52 -5.65 -0.35 8.89
CA LEU A 52 -4.46 0.30 8.34
C LEU A 52 -4.87 1.26 7.23
N LEU A 53 -4.48 2.52 7.36
CA LEU A 53 -4.73 3.56 6.37
C LEU A 53 -3.44 3.82 5.57
N LEU A 54 -3.52 3.65 4.26
CA LEU A 54 -2.40 3.78 3.33
C LEU A 54 -2.74 4.81 2.26
N ASP A 55 -2.03 5.92 2.28
CA ASP A 55 -2.20 7.01 1.31
C ASP A 55 -1.05 7.01 0.32
N GLU A 56 -1.36 6.66 -0.93
CA GLU A 56 -0.43 6.55 -2.05
C GLU A 56 0.88 5.79 -1.70
N PRO A 57 0.79 4.56 -1.19
CA PRO A 57 1.98 3.84 -0.70
C PRO A 57 3.00 3.53 -1.79
N THR A 58 2.63 3.59 -3.07
CA THR A 58 3.50 3.31 -4.22
C THR A 58 3.96 4.56 -4.97
N ALA A 59 3.65 5.75 -4.48
CA ALA A 59 4.05 7.00 -5.12
C ALA A 59 5.57 7.07 -5.33
N GLY A 60 5.99 7.42 -6.55
CA GLY A 60 7.40 7.56 -6.90
C GLY A 60 8.18 6.26 -7.12
N MET A 61 7.51 5.10 -7.05
CA MET A 61 8.13 3.79 -7.24
C MET A 61 8.12 3.35 -8.71
N ASN A 62 9.14 2.58 -9.10
CA ASN A 62 9.15 1.87 -10.38
C ASN A 62 8.22 0.64 -10.32
N THR A 63 8.07 -0.07 -11.45
CA THR A 63 7.15 -1.22 -11.54
C THR A 63 7.52 -2.34 -10.57
N GLU A 64 8.79 -2.69 -10.47
CA GLU A 64 9.28 -3.76 -9.59
C GLU A 64 9.01 -3.44 -8.10
N GLU A 65 9.32 -2.22 -7.68
CA GLU A 65 9.03 -1.75 -6.32
C GLU A 65 7.52 -1.75 -6.01
N ARG A 66 6.68 -1.37 -6.99
CA ARG A 66 5.22 -1.44 -6.86
C ARG A 66 4.72 -2.87 -6.69
N ASP A 67 5.24 -3.81 -7.48
CA ASP A 67 4.89 -5.22 -7.38
C ASP A 67 5.25 -5.80 -6.01
N GLU A 68 6.39 -5.40 -5.46
CA GLU A 68 6.80 -5.80 -4.10
C GLU A 68 5.87 -5.24 -3.02
N ILE A 69 5.46 -3.98 -3.12
CA ILE A 69 4.49 -3.39 -2.18
C ILE A 69 3.11 -4.04 -2.35
N SER A 70 2.65 -4.32 -3.57
CA SER A 70 1.41 -5.06 -3.81
C SER A 70 1.44 -6.43 -3.14
N ALA A 71 2.54 -7.17 -3.27
CA ALA A 71 2.73 -8.46 -2.59
C ALA A 71 2.67 -8.33 -1.06
N LEU A 72 3.26 -7.28 -0.49
CA LEU A 72 3.16 -6.98 0.94
C LEU A 72 1.71 -6.72 1.37
N LEU A 73 0.95 -5.93 0.61
CA LEU A 73 -0.46 -5.65 0.91
C LEU A 73 -1.33 -6.90 0.85
N HIS A 74 -1.06 -7.82 -0.09
CA HIS A 74 -1.68 -9.15 -0.11
C HIS A 74 -1.35 -9.97 1.14
N SER A 75 -0.09 -9.98 1.57
CA SER A 75 0.33 -10.66 2.80
C SER A 75 -0.37 -10.11 4.03
N LEU A 76 -0.54 -8.78 4.13
CA LEU A 76 -1.27 -8.13 5.20
C LEU A 76 -2.74 -8.56 5.23
N LYS A 77 -3.37 -8.68 4.07
CA LYS A 77 -4.73 -9.17 3.94
C LYS A 77 -4.84 -10.62 4.41
N ASP A 78 -3.92 -11.48 4.03
CA ASP A 78 -3.88 -12.89 4.44
C ASP A 78 -3.69 -13.04 5.96
N GLU A 79 -2.98 -12.13 6.61
CA GLU A 79 -2.85 -12.05 8.08
C GLU A 79 -4.08 -11.44 8.77
N GLY A 80 -5.10 -11.03 8.05
CA GLY A 80 -6.36 -10.53 8.57
C GLY A 80 -6.42 -9.02 8.83
N TYR A 81 -5.46 -8.24 8.35
CA TYR A 81 -5.51 -6.79 8.44
C TYR A 81 -6.55 -6.20 7.50
N THR A 82 -7.42 -5.37 8.04
CA THR A 82 -8.30 -4.52 7.24
C THR A 82 -7.52 -3.29 6.77
N GLN A 83 -7.57 -3.00 5.48
CA GLN A 83 -6.81 -1.92 4.86
C GLN A 83 -7.73 -0.97 4.11
N LEU A 84 -7.53 0.33 4.27
CA LEU A 84 -8.08 1.37 3.41
C LEU A 84 -6.93 1.98 2.61
N LEU A 85 -6.96 1.78 1.31
CA LEU A 85 -5.92 2.18 0.38
C LEU A 85 -6.41 3.34 -0.48
N VAL A 86 -5.64 4.42 -0.55
CA VAL A 86 -5.84 5.52 -1.49
C VAL A 86 -4.74 5.47 -2.54
N GLU A 87 -5.11 5.29 -3.79
CA GLU A 87 -4.19 5.20 -4.93
C GLU A 87 -4.84 5.72 -6.21
N HIS A 88 -4.00 6.06 -7.17
CA HIS A 88 -4.43 6.45 -8.51
C HIS A 88 -4.00 5.44 -9.60
N ASP A 89 -3.22 4.44 -9.25
CA ASP A 89 -2.90 3.30 -10.13
C ASP A 89 -4.05 2.31 -10.12
N VAL A 90 -4.88 2.37 -11.18
CA VAL A 90 -6.08 1.54 -11.30
C VAL A 90 -5.75 0.05 -11.34
N GLN A 91 -4.66 -0.33 -12.01
CA GLN A 91 -4.26 -1.74 -12.12
C GLN A 91 -3.89 -2.33 -10.76
N MET A 92 -3.13 -1.59 -9.97
CA MET A 92 -2.79 -1.97 -8.59
C MET A 92 -4.04 -2.11 -7.72
N MET A 93 -4.99 -1.16 -7.84
CA MET A 93 -6.23 -1.20 -7.06
C MET A 93 -7.07 -2.43 -7.39
N VAL A 94 -7.16 -2.80 -8.67
CA VAL A 94 -7.86 -4.03 -9.10
C VAL A 94 -7.19 -5.28 -8.56
N ASP A 95 -5.86 -5.31 -8.54
CA ASP A 95 -5.10 -6.46 -8.06
C ASP A 95 -5.22 -6.66 -6.54
N VAL A 96 -5.12 -5.58 -5.77
CA VAL A 96 -4.99 -5.65 -4.31
C VAL A 96 -6.33 -5.59 -3.59
N CYS A 97 -7.29 -4.80 -4.08
CA CYS A 97 -8.50 -4.48 -3.34
C CYS A 97 -9.65 -5.47 -3.56
N ASP A 98 -10.44 -5.72 -2.53
CA ASP A 98 -11.67 -6.50 -2.60
C ASP A 98 -12.88 -5.65 -3.01
N TYR A 99 -12.82 -4.34 -2.77
CA TYR A 99 -13.88 -3.39 -3.06
C TYR A 99 -13.30 -2.02 -3.37
N LEU A 100 -13.86 -1.32 -4.36
CA LEU A 100 -13.41 0.00 -4.79
C LEU A 100 -14.46 1.07 -4.58
N PHE A 101 -13.99 2.25 -4.19
CA PHE A 101 -14.72 3.51 -4.23
C PHE A 101 -13.98 4.44 -5.19
N ALA A 102 -14.57 4.74 -6.34
CA ALA A 102 -13.98 5.68 -7.30
C ALA A 102 -14.49 7.09 -7.02
N MET A 103 -13.58 8.03 -6.84
CA MET A 103 -13.89 9.42 -6.56
C MET A 103 -13.31 10.35 -7.61
N ASN A 104 -14.03 11.42 -7.92
CA ASN A 104 -13.57 12.48 -8.80
C ASN A 104 -14.03 13.84 -8.25
N PHE A 105 -13.09 14.77 -8.07
CA PHE A 105 -13.36 16.10 -7.47
C PHE A 105 -14.21 16.04 -6.17
N GLY A 106 -13.87 15.11 -5.27
CA GLY A 106 -14.53 14.96 -3.98
C GLY A 106 -15.92 14.29 -4.04
N LYS A 107 -16.33 13.78 -5.21
CA LYS A 107 -17.60 13.09 -5.40
C LYS A 107 -17.36 11.61 -5.69
N LEU A 108 -18.17 10.75 -5.08
CA LEU A 108 -18.23 9.33 -5.42
C LEU A 108 -18.88 9.17 -6.80
N ILE A 109 -18.15 8.56 -7.74
CA ILE A 109 -18.64 8.33 -9.10
C ILE A 109 -18.99 6.88 -9.38
N ALA A 110 -18.38 5.91 -8.67
CA ALA A 110 -18.71 4.50 -8.73
C ALA A 110 -18.22 3.78 -7.48
N GLN A 111 -18.83 2.65 -7.15
CA GLN A 111 -18.37 1.76 -6.09
C GLN A 111 -18.81 0.33 -6.38
N GLY A 112 -18.06 -0.65 -5.92
CA GLY A 112 -18.36 -2.06 -6.11
C GLY A 112 -17.13 -2.95 -6.18
N LEU A 113 -17.31 -4.14 -6.76
CA LEU A 113 -16.20 -5.04 -7.05
C LEU A 113 -15.23 -4.40 -8.06
N PRO A 114 -13.92 -4.66 -7.95
CA PRO A 114 -12.93 -4.02 -8.82
C PRO A 114 -13.26 -4.11 -10.31
N ASP A 115 -13.61 -5.29 -10.81
CA ASP A 115 -13.94 -5.49 -12.22
C ASP A 115 -15.20 -4.73 -12.68
N GLU A 116 -16.14 -4.49 -11.80
CA GLU A 116 -17.34 -3.71 -12.10
C GLU A 116 -17.02 -2.22 -12.17
N VAL A 117 -16.27 -1.73 -11.20
CA VAL A 117 -15.89 -0.31 -11.10
C VAL A 117 -15.04 0.13 -12.28
N VAL A 118 -14.07 -0.67 -12.73
CA VAL A 118 -13.21 -0.31 -13.87
C VAL A 118 -13.93 -0.32 -15.22
N ARG A 119 -15.08 -0.99 -15.30
CA ARG A 119 -15.94 -0.99 -16.51
C ARG A 119 -16.92 0.18 -16.54
N ASP A 120 -17.10 0.86 -15.41
CA ASP A 120 -17.97 2.03 -15.33
C ASP A 120 -17.45 3.16 -16.25
N GLU A 121 -18.36 3.75 -17.04
CA GLU A 121 -18.01 4.76 -18.03
C GLU A 121 -17.41 6.02 -17.39
N ALA A 122 -17.96 6.49 -16.28
CA ALA A 122 -17.45 7.65 -15.56
C ALA A 122 -16.04 7.42 -14.99
N VAL A 123 -15.75 6.20 -14.55
CA VAL A 123 -14.40 5.79 -14.08
C VAL A 123 -13.44 5.75 -15.26
N ARG A 124 -13.82 5.17 -16.38
CA ARG A 124 -12.99 5.10 -17.59
C ARG A 124 -12.63 6.49 -18.11
N GLU A 125 -13.58 7.40 -18.17
CA GLU A 125 -13.34 8.78 -18.57
C GLU A 125 -12.43 9.53 -17.60
N SER A 126 -12.62 9.34 -16.28
CA SER A 126 -11.90 10.09 -15.26
C SER A 126 -10.46 9.61 -15.04
N TYR A 127 -10.20 8.32 -15.17
CA TYR A 127 -8.92 7.68 -14.79
C TYR A 127 -8.17 7.09 -15.98
N LEU A 128 -8.85 6.39 -16.90
CA LEU A 128 -8.21 5.67 -18.00
C LEU A 128 -8.04 6.55 -19.26
N GLY A 129 -8.90 7.53 -19.46
CA GLY A 129 -8.78 8.52 -20.55
C GLY A 129 -7.55 9.42 -20.41
N ARG A 130 -7.09 9.67 -19.19
CA ARG A 130 -5.90 10.51 -18.90
C ARG A 130 -4.58 9.77 -19.07
N GLN A 131 -4.56 8.44 -19.01
CA GLN A 131 -3.34 7.66 -19.24
C GLN A 131 -2.94 7.61 -20.71
N ALA A 132 -3.87 7.78 -21.62
CA ALA A 132 -3.58 7.86 -23.06
C ALA A 132 -2.91 9.17 -23.49
N ASP A 133 -3.07 10.26 -22.72
CA ASP A 133 -2.50 11.57 -23.02
C ASP A 133 -1.06 11.75 -22.49
N HIS A 134 -0.52 10.78 -21.74
CA HIS A 134 0.84 10.81 -21.18
C HIS A 134 1.75 9.67 -21.70
N ALA A 135 1.31 8.96 -22.72
CA ALA A 135 2.10 7.92 -23.37
C ALA A 135 2.89 8.45 -24.58
#